data_5f23fc05b162467b2752f90a9c0f89e4
#
_entry.id   5f23fc05b162467b2752f90a9c0f89e4
#
_cell.length_a   1.000
_cell.length_b   1.000
_cell.length_c   1.000
_cell.angle_alpha   90.00
_cell.angle_beta   90.00
_cell.angle_gamma   90.00
#
_symmetry.space_group_name_H-M   'P 1'
#
loop_
_entity.id
_entity.type
_entity.pdbx_description
1 polymer ?
#
loop_
_entity_poly.entity_id
_entity_poly.type
_entity_poly.pdbx_seq_one_letter_code
_entity_poly.pdbx_strand_id
1 'polypeptide(L)'
;MNGKQLKNSILQWAIQGKLVPQDPNDEPASVLLDKIRAEKARLIKEGKIKKDKKESIIYRGEDNSYYEKFADGKVVCIDDEIPYKLPFGWTWCRLNELGIYRKGPFGSSLTKSMFVPKSKHSIKVYEQKNAIQKDYRLGEYYISKDKFSEMQSFVTHPSDIIVSCAGTIGETYFLPQDAPIGIINQALMRVRLYNLDIVDYWQLFFAYILLIEK
;
A
#
# COMPACT_ATOMS: atom_id res chain seq x y z
N MET A 1 -24.47 1.42 -21.18
CA MET A 1 -23.35 1.38 -20.21
C MET A 1 -22.45 2.56 -20.49
N ASN A 2 -22.18 3.42 -19.51
CA ASN A 2 -21.26 4.54 -19.71
C ASN A 2 -19.80 4.11 -19.46
N GLY A 3 -18.82 4.96 -19.86
CA GLY A 3 -17.39 4.61 -19.77
C GLY A 3 -16.92 4.28 -18.35
N LYS A 4 -17.51 4.90 -17.31
CA LYS A 4 -17.21 4.61 -15.90
C LYS A 4 -17.70 3.22 -15.49
N GLN A 5 -18.91 2.85 -15.90
CA GLN A 5 -19.47 1.52 -15.62
C GLN A 5 -18.65 0.43 -16.32
N LEU A 6 -18.23 0.66 -17.56
CA LEU A 6 -17.36 -0.28 -18.29
C LEU A 6 -16.01 -0.46 -17.59
N LYS A 7 -15.35 0.63 -17.21
CA LYS A 7 -14.08 0.59 -16.44
C LYS A 7 -14.23 -0.20 -15.16
N ASN A 8 -15.29 0.02 -14.39
CA ASN A 8 -15.54 -0.68 -13.13
C ASN A 8 -15.77 -2.17 -13.34
N SER A 9 -16.53 -2.56 -14.38
CA SER A 9 -16.75 -3.97 -14.70
C SER A 9 -15.46 -4.69 -15.12
N ILE A 10 -14.63 -4.04 -15.94
CA ILE A 10 -13.33 -4.58 -16.35
C ILE A 10 -12.43 -4.77 -15.12
N LEU A 11 -12.34 -3.77 -14.25
CA LEU A 11 -11.55 -3.84 -13.03
C LEU A 11 -12.04 -4.97 -12.10
N GLN A 12 -13.34 -5.12 -11.93
CA GLN A 12 -13.93 -6.21 -11.14
C GLN A 12 -13.56 -7.58 -11.71
N TRP A 13 -13.64 -7.76 -13.03
CA TRP A 13 -13.27 -9.02 -13.67
C TRP A 13 -11.77 -9.31 -13.57
N ALA A 14 -10.93 -8.29 -13.70
CA ALA A 14 -9.48 -8.41 -13.54
C ALA A 14 -9.13 -8.91 -12.13
N ILE A 15 -9.68 -8.27 -11.09
CA ILE A 15 -9.42 -8.60 -9.68
C ILE A 15 -9.96 -10.00 -9.33
N GLN A 16 -11.02 -10.45 -9.97
CA GLN A 16 -11.56 -11.81 -9.78
C GLN A 16 -10.86 -12.86 -10.64
N GLY A 17 -9.82 -12.49 -11.40
CA GLY A 17 -9.11 -13.39 -12.31
C GLY A 17 -9.96 -13.94 -13.46
N LYS A 18 -11.02 -13.20 -13.85
CA LYS A 18 -11.97 -13.61 -14.91
C LYS A 18 -11.69 -12.96 -16.27
N LEU A 19 -10.73 -12.04 -16.32
CA LEU A 19 -10.46 -11.27 -17.53
C LEU A 19 -9.66 -12.07 -18.56
N VAL A 20 -8.75 -12.89 -18.08
CA VAL A 20 -7.91 -13.77 -18.90
C VAL A 20 -7.91 -15.19 -18.33
N PRO A 21 -7.70 -16.23 -19.16
CA PRO A 21 -7.48 -17.59 -18.68
C PRO A 21 -6.30 -17.64 -17.72
N GLN A 22 -6.41 -18.44 -16.65
CA GLN A 22 -5.29 -18.69 -15.73
C GLN A 22 -4.31 -19.69 -16.35
N ASP A 23 -3.02 -19.42 -16.26
CA ASP A 23 -1.98 -20.37 -16.67
C ASP A 23 -1.67 -21.30 -15.47
N PRO A 24 -1.85 -22.62 -15.61
CA PRO A 24 -1.53 -23.57 -14.54
C PRO A 24 -0.03 -23.66 -14.22
N ASN A 25 0.84 -23.10 -15.07
CA ASN A 25 2.28 -23.04 -14.86
C ASN A 25 2.72 -21.76 -14.11
N ASP A 26 1.82 -20.81 -13.91
CA ASP A 26 2.12 -19.62 -13.10
C ASP A 26 2.48 -20.00 -11.68
N GLU A 27 3.45 -19.29 -11.10
CA GLU A 27 3.84 -19.48 -9.70
C GLU A 27 2.63 -19.18 -8.78
N PRO A 28 2.23 -20.11 -7.89
CA PRO A 28 1.12 -19.87 -6.98
C PRO A 28 1.38 -18.68 -6.08
N ALA A 29 0.35 -17.88 -5.79
CA ALA A 29 0.43 -16.70 -4.92
C ALA A 29 0.92 -17.03 -3.49
N SER A 30 0.75 -18.29 -3.02
CA SER A 30 1.31 -18.74 -1.76
C SER A 30 2.84 -18.65 -1.72
N VAL A 31 3.51 -19.00 -2.83
CA VAL A 31 4.98 -18.89 -2.96
C VAL A 31 5.43 -17.44 -2.91
N LEU A 32 4.69 -16.54 -3.58
CA LEU A 32 4.95 -15.10 -3.50
C LEU A 32 4.78 -14.57 -2.08
N LEU A 33 3.73 -14.99 -1.36
CA LEU A 33 3.54 -14.60 0.05
C LEU A 33 4.65 -15.11 0.95
N ASP A 34 5.17 -16.31 0.70
CA ASP A 34 6.31 -16.83 1.47
C ASP A 34 7.58 -16.02 1.23
N LYS A 35 7.83 -15.56 -0.01
CA LYS A 35 8.91 -14.60 -0.31
C LYS A 35 8.73 -13.27 0.42
N ILE A 36 7.50 -12.74 0.46
CA ILE A 36 7.14 -11.50 1.18
C ILE A 36 7.36 -11.66 2.69
N ARG A 37 6.94 -12.78 3.26
CA ARG A 37 7.15 -13.12 4.68
C ARG A 37 8.63 -13.24 5.03
N ALA A 38 9.41 -13.88 4.17
CA ALA A 38 10.85 -14.00 4.34
C ALA A 38 11.54 -12.63 4.34
N GLU A 39 11.18 -11.75 3.41
CA GLU A 39 11.70 -10.39 3.34
C GLU A 39 11.31 -9.58 4.59
N LYS A 40 10.04 -9.65 5.01
CA LYS A 40 9.58 -9.01 6.25
C LYS A 40 10.36 -9.51 7.46
N ALA A 41 10.57 -10.83 7.58
CA ALA A 41 11.35 -11.42 8.67
C ALA A 41 12.81 -10.94 8.66
N ARG A 42 13.43 -10.80 7.47
CA ARG A 42 14.76 -10.24 7.29
C ARG A 42 14.83 -8.79 7.80
N LEU A 43 13.87 -7.94 7.40
CA LEU A 43 13.81 -6.55 7.82
C LEU A 43 13.61 -6.38 9.33
N ILE A 44 12.84 -7.29 9.97
CA ILE A 44 12.68 -7.34 11.43
C ILE A 44 13.99 -7.72 12.10
N LYS A 45 14.68 -8.75 11.61
CA LYS A 45 15.99 -9.21 12.13
C LYS A 45 17.06 -8.12 12.02
N GLU A 46 17.04 -7.34 10.95
CA GLU A 46 17.95 -6.20 10.73
C GLU A 46 17.56 -4.95 11.55
N GLY A 47 16.47 -4.98 12.31
CA GLY A 47 15.98 -3.86 13.11
C GLY A 47 15.41 -2.70 12.27
N LYS A 48 15.18 -2.91 10.97
CA LYS A 48 14.63 -1.89 10.06
C LYS A 48 13.15 -1.66 10.25
N ILE A 49 12.42 -2.70 10.68
CA ILE A 49 10.99 -2.62 11.00
C ILE A 49 10.72 -3.35 12.32
N LYS A 50 9.64 -2.93 12.99
CA LYS A 50 9.19 -3.60 14.22
C LYS A 50 8.26 -4.76 13.87
N LYS A 51 8.33 -5.85 14.67
CA LYS A 51 7.36 -6.95 14.57
C LYS A 51 5.94 -6.43 14.88
N ASP A 52 5.00 -6.75 14.02
CA ASP A 52 3.58 -6.45 14.25
C ASP A 52 3.01 -7.49 15.23
N LYS A 53 2.38 -7.01 16.32
CA LYS A 53 1.71 -7.86 17.31
C LYS A 53 0.37 -8.42 16.80
N LYS A 54 -0.19 -7.80 15.75
CA LYS A 54 -1.46 -8.18 15.12
C LYS A 54 -1.25 -8.93 13.80
N GLU A 55 -0.07 -9.49 13.61
CA GLU A 55 0.24 -10.29 12.43
C GLU A 55 -0.67 -11.51 12.38
N SER A 56 -1.19 -11.80 11.20
CA SER A 56 -2.09 -12.93 10.96
C SER A 56 -1.83 -13.53 9.58
N ILE A 57 -2.26 -14.76 9.39
CA ILE A 57 -2.16 -15.48 8.12
C ILE A 57 -3.53 -16.06 7.80
N ILE A 58 -4.00 -15.84 6.57
CA ILE A 58 -5.21 -16.46 6.04
C ILE A 58 -4.83 -17.81 5.40
N TYR A 59 -5.61 -18.83 5.70
CA TYR A 59 -5.45 -20.16 5.09
C TYR A 59 -6.82 -20.81 4.85
N ARG A 60 -6.84 -21.82 4.00
CA ARG A 60 -8.03 -22.61 3.73
C ARG A 60 -8.00 -23.90 4.56
N GLY A 61 -9.05 -24.17 5.32
CA GLY A 61 -9.21 -25.39 6.11
C GLY A 61 -9.58 -26.60 5.24
N GLU A 62 -9.57 -27.79 5.86
CA GLU A 62 -9.95 -29.06 5.22
C GLU A 62 -11.44 -29.07 4.82
N ASP A 63 -12.26 -28.34 5.53
CA ASP A 63 -13.69 -28.09 5.26
C ASP A 63 -13.94 -27.10 4.13
N ASN A 64 -12.87 -26.59 3.49
CA ASN A 64 -12.88 -25.57 2.46
C ASN A 64 -13.25 -24.15 2.92
N SER A 65 -13.45 -23.92 4.22
CA SER A 65 -13.66 -22.59 4.79
C SER A 65 -12.34 -21.82 4.93
N TYR A 66 -12.43 -20.49 4.95
CA TYR A 66 -11.27 -19.62 5.16
C TYR A 66 -11.13 -19.27 6.64
N TYR A 67 -9.92 -19.36 7.13
CA TYR A 67 -9.55 -19.08 8.50
C TYR A 67 -8.41 -18.07 8.56
N GLU A 68 -8.47 -17.18 9.55
CA GLU A 68 -7.39 -16.29 9.90
C GLU A 68 -6.76 -16.75 11.22
N LYS A 69 -5.47 -17.06 11.19
CA LYS A 69 -4.67 -17.42 12.36
C LYS A 69 -3.80 -16.23 12.76
N PHE A 70 -3.98 -15.76 13.98
CA PHE A 70 -3.24 -14.66 14.58
C PHE A 70 -1.95 -15.12 15.26
N ALA A 71 -1.02 -14.18 15.51
CA ALA A 71 0.26 -14.46 16.15
C ALA A 71 0.14 -15.01 17.59
N ASP A 72 -0.96 -14.73 18.27
CA ASP A 72 -1.29 -15.26 19.60
C ASP A 72 -1.87 -16.68 19.59
N GLY A 73 -2.05 -17.25 18.39
CA GLY A 73 -2.61 -18.58 18.17
C GLY A 73 -4.13 -18.62 18.01
N LYS A 74 -4.83 -17.50 18.18
CA LYS A 74 -6.27 -17.42 17.92
C LYS A 74 -6.56 -17.72 16.47
N VAL A 75 -7.62 -18.51 16.21
CA VAL A 75 -8.12 -18.84 14.87
C VAL A 75 -9.57 -18.40 14.76
N VAL A 76 -9.91 -17.72 13.67
CA VAL A 76 -11.27 -17.22 13.40
C VAL A 76 -11.66 -17.62 11.98
N CYS A 77 -12.87 -18.14 11.79
CA CYS A 77 -13.45 -18.33 10.46
C CYS A 77 -13.82 -16.96 9.89
N ILE A 78 -13.44 -16.72 8.63
CA ILE A 78 -13.62 -15.45 7.93
C ILE A 78 -14.39 -15.61 6.61
N ASP A 79 -15.16 -16.69 6.44
CA ASP A 79 -15.93 -16.92 5.21
C ASP A 79 -16.86 -15.76 4.88
N ASP A 80 -17.45 -15.12 5.90
CA ASP A 80 -18.32 -13.95 5.73
C ASP A 80 -17.59 -12.71 5.21
N GLU A 81 -16.24 -12.67 5.32
CA GLU A 81 -15.42 -11.59 4.79
C GLU A 81 -14.95 -11.85 3.35
N ILE A 82 -15.11 -13.07 2.84
CA ILE A 82 -14.61 -13.47 1.52
C ILE A 82 -15.56 -13.00 0.43
N PRO A 83 -15.20 -12.03 -0.41
CA PRO A 83 -16.15 -11.39 -1.34
C PRO A 83 -16.44 -12.23 -2.60
N TYR A 84 -15.57 -13.19 -2.94
CA TYR A 84 -15.72 -14.06 -4.13
C TYR A 84 -14.79 -15.27 -4.07
N LYS A 85 -15.08 -16.28 -4.91
CA LYS A 85 -14.19 -17.43 -5.10
C LYS A 85 -12.93 -17.02 -5.84
N LEU A 86 -11.77 -17.46 -5.34
CA LEU A 86 -10.50 -17.27 -6.02
C LEU A 86 -10.29 -18.28 -7.16
N PRO A 87 -9.60 -17.87 -8.25
CA PRO A 87 -9.06 -18.78 -9.23
C PRO A 87 -8.01 -19.74 -8.65
N PHE A 88 -7.65 -20.76 -9.41
CA PHE A 88 -6.53 -21.63 -9.07
C PHE A 88 -5.22 -20.83 -8.97
N GLY A 89 -4.40 -21.15 -7.98
CA GLY A 89 -3.12 -20.48 -7.73
C GLY A 89 -3.22 -19.18 -6.94
N TRP A 90 -4.44 -18.64 -6.72
CA TRP A 90 -4.64 -17.41 -5.95
C TRP A 90 -4.86 -17.71 -4.48
N THR A 91 -4.52 -16.76 -3.61
CA THR A 91 -4.76 -16.86 -2.16
C THR A 91 -5.12 -15.51 -1.56
N TRP A 92 -5.89 -15.54 -0.47
CA TRP A 92 -6.21 -14.34 0.30
C TRP A 92 -5.07 -14.00 1.28
N CYS A 93 -4.83 -12.71 1.45
CA CYS A 93 -3.96 -12.17 2.49
C CYS A 93 -4.50 -10.83 3.00
N ARG A 94 -4.02 -10.39 4.15
CA ARG A 94 -4.30 -9.03 4.63
C ARG A 94 -3.34 -8.02 4.00
N LEU A 95 -3.80 -6.79 3.76
CA LEU A 95 -2.96 -5.75 3.16
C LEU A 95 -1.68 -5.47 3.98
N ASN A 96 -1.76 -5.55 5.31
CA ASN A 96 -0.60 -5.35 6.19
C ASN A 96 0.46 -6.46 6.09
N GLU A 97 0.14 -7.57 5.46
CA GLU A 97 1.10 -8.63 5.13
C GLU A 97 2.00 -8.22 3.95
N LEU A 98 1.48 -7.41 3.03
CA LEU A 98 2.15 -7.02 1.79
C LEU A 98 3.12 -5.84 1.95
N GLY A 99 3.00 -5.04 3.01
CA GLY A 99 3.82 -3.84 3.17
C GLY A 99 3.53 -3.03 4.42
N ILE A 100 4.16 -1.89 4.52
CA ILE A 100 4.03 -0.92 5.62
C ILE A 100 3.18 0.25 5.16
N TYR A 101 2.11 0.51 5.90
CA TYR A 101 1.17 1.59 5.67
C TYR A 101 1.37 2.68 6.72
N ARG A 102 1.63 3.90 6.28
CA ARG A 102 1.84 5.03 7.19
C ARG A 102 1.04 6.23 6.74
N LYS A 103 0.00 6.59 7.49
CA LYS A 103 -0.71 7.85 7.28
C LYS A 103 0.20 9.03 7.67
N GLY A 104 0.05 10.14 6.97
CA GLY A 104 0.78 11.36 7.24
C GLY A 104 0.56 11.92 8.65
N PRO A 105 1.37 12.89 9.08
CA PRO A 105 1.37 13.43 10.43
C PRO A 105 0.04 14.14 10.75
N PHE A 106 -0.24 14.31 12.03
CA PHE A 106 -1.30 15.22 12.44
C PHE A 106 -0.97 16.67 12.03
N GLY A 107 -2.00 17.49 11.75
CA GLY A 107 -1.84 18.85 11.25
C GLY A 107 -0.95 19.73 12.13
N SER A 108 -1.01 19.56 13.47
CA SER A 108 -0.16 20.27 14.42
C SER A 108 1.33 19.94 14.31
N SER A 109 1.68 18.76 13.80
CA SER A 109 3.07 18.31 13.64
C SER A 109 3.75 18.88 12.39
N LEU A 110 2.96 19.38 11.44
CA LEU A 110 3.46 19.96 10.18
C LEU A 110 2.55 21.12 9.76
N THR A 111 2.85 22.32 10.27
CA THR A 111 2.11 23.56 9.98
C THR A 111 2.79 24.40 8.90
N LYS A 112 2.06 25.35 8.33
CA LYS A 112 2.57 26.24 7.28
C LYS A 112 3.80 27.05 7.72
N SER A 113 3.89 27.41 9.00
CA SER A 113 5.02 28.16 9.57
C SER A 113 6.34 27.37 9.63
N MET A 114 6.28 26.05 9.48
CA MET A 114 7.46 25.17 9.47
C MET A 114 8.07 24.99 8.09
N PHE A 115 7.41 25.48 7.05
CA PHE A 115 7.92 25.37 5.69
C PHE A 115 9.01 26.43 5.43
N VAL A 116 10.00 26.01 4.67
CA VAL A 116 11.15 26.83 4.27
C VAL A 116 11.25 26.92 2.75
N PRO A 117 11.90 27.93 2.18
CA PRO A 117 12.15 27.99 0.75
C PRO A 117 12.93 26.78 0.23
N LYS A 118 12.70 26.41 -1.02
CA LYS A 118 13.46 25.37 -1.70
C LYS A 118 14.95 25.75 -1.75
N SER A 119 15.80 24.84 -1.31
CA SER A 119 17.25 25.00 -1.33
C SER A 119 17.94 23.65 -1.43
N LYS A 120 19.28 23.64 -1.57
CA LYS A 120 20.10 22.40 -1.54
C LYS A 120 20.03 21.65 -0.19
N HIS A 121 19.56 22.33 0.85
CA HIS A 121 19.51 21.80 2.23
C HIS A 121 18.10 21.54 2.71
N SER A 122 17.07 21.92 1.94
CA SER A 122 15.69 21.68 2.30
C SER A 122 15.18 20.33 1.76
N ILE A 123 14.26 19.73 2.48
CA ILE A 123 13.69 18.42 2.18
C ILE A 123 12.26 18.61 1.67
N LYS A 124 11.93 17.93 0.60
CA LYS A 124 10.61 18.01 -0.03
C LYS A 124 9.50 17.47 0.88
N VAL A 125 8.36 18.16 0.88
CA VAL A 125 7.11 17.67 1.42
C VAL A 125 6.20 17.26 0.25
N TYR A 126 5.86 15.99 0.20
CA TYR A 126 4.90 15.47 -0.77
C TYR A 126 3.49 15.85 -0.34
N GLU A 127 2.72 16.32 -1.31
CA GLU A 127 1.37 16.82 -1.15
C GLU A 127 0.40 15.97 -1.97
N GLN A 128 -0.88 16.09 -1.68
CA GLN A 128 -1.94 15.35 -2.36
C GLN A 128 -1.88 15.49 -3.90
N LYS A 129 -1.53 16.67 -4.40
CA LYS A 129 -1.41 16.90 -5.84
C LYS A 129 -0.36 16.00 -6.51
N ASN A 130 0.68 15.56 -5.77
CA ASN A 130 1.66 14.63 -6.31
C ASN A 130 1.02 13.25 -6.60
N ALA A 131 0.14 12.77 -5.73
CA ALA A 131 -0.57 11.51 -5.94
C ALA A 131 -1.64 11.62 -7.04
N ILE A 132 -2.40 12.73 -7.07
CA ILE A 132 -3.49 12.94 -8.02
C ILE A 132 -2.98 13.13 -9.45
N GLN A 133 -1.92 13.93 -9.62
CA GLN A 133 -1.38 14.28 -10.94
C GLN A 133 -0.22 13.37 -11.39
N LYS A 134 0.14 12.37 -10.56
CA LYS A 134 1.22 11.42 -10.83
C LYS A 134 2.56 12.11 -11.15
N ASP A 135 2.85 13.22 -10.47
CA ASP A 135 4.09 13.98 -10.68
C ASP A 135 4.72 14.40 -9.35
N TYR A 136 5.89 13.82 -9.03
CA TYR A 136 6.63 14.12 -7.82
C TYR A 136 7.24 15.53 -7.82
N ARG A 137 7.40 16.18 -8.97
CA ARG A 137 8.03 17.49 -9.10
C ARG A 137 7.12 18.63 -8.62
N LEU A 138 5.82 18.41 -8.61
CA LEU A 138 4.83 19.38 -8.15
C LEU A 138 5.00 19.67 -6.65
N GLY A 139 4.57 20.85 -6.24
CA GLY A 139 4.57 21.27 -4.84
C GLY A 139 5.76 22.16 -4.48
N GLU A 140 5.49 23.09 -3.55
CA GLU A 140 6.42 24.14 -3.16
C GLU A 140 6.82 24.05 -1.69
N TYR A 141 6.31 23.04 -0.97
CA TYR A 141 6.57 22.89 0.45
C TYR A 141 7.82 22.07 0.69
N TYR A 142 8.70 22.66 1.49
CA TYR A 142 9.95 22.07 1.94
C TYR A 142 10.10 22.29 3.44
N ILE A 143 10.86 21.42 4.11
CA ILE A 143 11.23 21.55 5.52
C ILE A 143 12.74 21.59 5.70
N SER A 144 13.18 22.08 6.85
CA SER A 144 14.58 22.04 7.25
C SER A 144 15.05 20.61 7.53
N LYS A 145 16.38 20.37 7.53
CA LYS A 145 16.96 19.08 7.94
C LYS A 145 16.65 18.72 9.39
N ASP A 146 16.59 19.71 10.28
CA ASP A 146 16.24 19.48 11.69
C ASP A 146 14.81 18.98 11.80
N LYS A 147 13.87 19.64 11.12
CA LYS A 147 12.48 19.19 11.09
C LYS A 147 12.33 17.82 10.43
N PHE A 148 13.10 17.53 9.40
CA PHE A 148 13.12 16.20 8.77
C PHE A 148 13.59 15.12 9.75
N SER A 149 14.56 15.40 10.61
CA SER A 149 15.04 14.48 11.63
C SER A 149 13.96 14.10 12.65
N GLU A 150 13.05 15.01 12.97
CA GLU A 150 11.89 14.77 13.83
C GLU A 150 10.81 13.94 13.13
N MET A 151 10.78 13.95 11.79
CA MET A 151 9.69 13.41 10.96
C MET A 151 10.00 12.05 10.33
N GLN A 152 10.96 11.30 10.87
CA GLN A 152 11.47 10.03 10.28
C GLN A 152 10.39 8.98 10.02
N SER A 153 9.32 8.96 10.82
CA SER A 153 8.18 8.05 10.60
C SER A 153 7.43 8.30 9.28
N PHE A 154 7.55 9.49 8.71
CA PHE A 154 6.80 9.95 7.53
C PHE A 154 7.67 10.05 6.29
N VAL A 155 8.92 9.61 6.39
CA VAL A 155 9.88 9.65 5.29
C VAL A 155 9.41 8.74 4.17
N THR A 156 9.44 9.27 2.94
CA THR A 156 9.17 8.54 1.71
C THR A 156 10.41 8.51 0.82
N HIS A 157 10.59 7.41 0.12
CA HIS A 157 11.70 7.12 -0.76
C HIS A 157 11.18 6.80 -2.17
N PRO A 158 12.05 6.79 -3.19
CA PRO A 158 11.75 6.11 -4.44
C PRO A 158 11.20 4.71 -4.19
N SER A 159 10.31 4.26 -5.04
CA SER A 159 9.57 2.97 -4.93
C SER A 159 8.55 2.89 -3.79
N ASP A 160 8.33 3.95 -3.00
CA ASP A 160 7.14 4.03 -2.17
C ASP A 160 5.93 4.42 -3.02
N ILE A 161 4.74 3.99 -2.60
CA ILE A 161 3.47 4.47 -3.17
C ILE A 161 2.92 5.55 -2.23
N ILE A 162 2.56 6.70 -2.77
CA ILE A 162 1.81 7.72 -2.06
C ILE A 162 0.34 7.67 -2.47
N VAL A 163 -0.55 7.77 -1.49
CA VAL A 163 -2.00 7.65 -1.66
C VAL A 163 -2.68 8.90 -1.14
N SER A 164 -3.57 9.51 -1.91
CA SER A 164 -4.37 10.66 -1.48
C SER A 164 -5.45 10.24 -0.48
N CYS A 165 -5.54 10.93 0.65
CA CYS A 165 -6.45 10.62 1.75
C CYS A 165 -7.41 11.76 2.13
N ALA A 166 -7.46 12.84 1.34
CA ALA A 166 -8.35 13.98 1.57
C ALA A 166 -8.87 14.51 0.22
N GLY A 167 -10.06 15.09 0.17
CA GLY A 167 -10.66 15.58 -1.06
C GLY A 167 -10.83 14.47 -2.10
N THR A 168 -9.96 14.40 -3.09
CA THR A 168 -9.88 13.28 -4.05
C THR A 168 -9.17 12.11 -3.39
N ILE A 169 -9.95 11.21 -2.79
CA ILE A 169 -9.42 10.08 -2.02
C ILE A 169 -9.11 8.90 -2.95
N GLY A 170 -7.99 8.21 -2.68
CA GLY A 170 -7.66 6.93 -3.29
C GLY A 170 -6.80 6.99 -4.54
N GLU A 171 -6.40 8.19 -4.98
CA GLU A 171 -5.41 8.30 -6.04
C GLU A 171 -4.04 7.82 -5.55
N THR A 172 -3.43 6.91 -6.30
CA THR A 172 -2.15 6.30 -5.96
C THR A 172 -1.06 6.74 -6.94
N TYR A 173 0.15 6.94 -6.46
CA TYR A 173 1.31 7.22 -7.30
C TYR A 173 2.53 6.47 -6.78
N PHE A 174 3.07 5.60 -7.62
CA PHE A 174 4.33 4.92 -7.37
C PHE A 174 5.48 5.88 -7.69
N LEU A 175 6.29 6.22 -6.70
CA LEU A 175 7.39 7.17 -6.85
C LEU A 175 8.52 6.57 -7.69
N PRO A 176 8.90 7.22 -8.80
CA PRO A 176 10.00 6.74 -9.64
C PRO A 176 11.36 6.83 -8.93
N GLN A 177 12.36 6.19 -9.51
CA GLN A 177 13.70 6.09 -8.91
C GLN A 177 14.43 7.43 -8.76
N ASP A 178 14.11 8.41 -9.58
CA ASP A 178 14.63 9.77 -9.53
C ASP A 178 13.85 10.72 -8.61
N ALA A 179 12.78 10.25 -7.97
CA ALA A 179 12.03 11.05 -7.01
C ALA A 179 12.89 11.33 -5.77
N PRO A 180 12.95 12.59 -5.27
CA PRO A 180 13.75 12.92 -4.11
C PRO A 180 13.17 12.28 -2.84
N ILE A 181 14.06 11.94 -1.90
CA ILE A 181 13.63 11.59 -0.54
C ILE A 181 12.92 12.81 0.06
N GLY A 182 11.79 12.56 0.73
CA GLY A 182 10.99 13.59 1.34
C GLY A 182 10.14 13.05 2.48
N ILE A 183 9.13 13.80 2.88
CA ILE A 183 8.09 13.35 3.81
C ILE A 183 6.71 13.51 3.17
N ILE A 184 5.75 12.70 3.61
CA ILE A 184 4.35 12.91 3.26
C ILE A 184 3.70 13.92 4.21
N ASN A 185 2.75 14.72 3.70
CA ASN A 185 1.91 15.57 4.54
C ASN A 185 0.69 14.80 5.10
N GLN A 186 -0.15 15.49 5.90
CA GLN A 186 -1.34 14.91 6.55
C GLN A 186 -2.42 14.40 5.58
N ALA A 187 -2.42 14.85 4.33
CA ALA A 187 -3.40 14.45 3.31
C ALA A 187 -2.99 13.20 2.52
N LEU A 188 -1.83 12.63 2.85
CA LEU A 188 -1.29 11.45 2.20
C LEU A 188 -1.18 10.26 3.16
N MET A 189 -1.16 9.08 2.57
CA MET A 189 -0.65 7.85 3.16
C MET A 189 0.52 7.35 2.29
N ARG A 190 1.57 6.85 2.94
CA ARG A 190 2.66 6.14 2.29
C ARG A 190 2.45 4.64 2.43
N VAL A 191 2.66 3.91 1.34
CA VAL A 191 2.72 2.45 1.31
C VAL A 191 4.11 2.04 0.82
N ARG A 192 4.77 1.18 1.56
CA ARG A 192 6.05 0.57 1.22
C ARG A 192 5.85 -0.93 1.15
N LEU A 193 5.81 -1.47 -0.05
CA LEU A 193 5.65 -2.90 -0.27
C LEU A 193 6.94 -3.66 0.03
N TYR A 194 6.83 -4.88 0.53
CA TYR A 194 7.99 -5.75 0.77
C TYR A 194 8.49 -6.41 -0.51
N ASN A 195 7.64 -6.53 -1.52
CA ASN A 195 7.97 -7.00 -2.86
C ASN A 195 7.38 -6.05 -3.90
N LEU A 196 8.21 -5.55 -4.82
CA LEU A 196 7.81 -4.57 -5.82
C LEU A 196 7.12 -5.21 -7.05
N ASP A 197 7.22 -6.51 -7.24
CA ASP A 197 6.56 -7.20 -8.35
C ASP A 197 5.03 -7.11 -8.28
N ILE A 198 4.49 -6.82 -7.09
CA ILE A 198 3.04 -6.69 -6.87
C ILE A 198 2.52 -5.26 -6.99
N VAL A 199 3.34 -4.26 -7.34
CA VAL A 199 2.95 -2.84 -7.34
C VAL A 199 1.70 -2.61 -8.18
N ASP A 200 1.70 -3.06 -9.42
CA ASP A 200 0.58 -2.83 -10.35
C ASP A 200 -0.69 -3.53 -9.87
N TYR A 201 -0.57 -4.79 -9.42
CA TYR A 201 -1.69 -5.51 -8.84
C TYR A 201 -2.23 -4.83 -7.59
N TRP A 202 -1.32 -4.39 -6.68
CA TRP A 202 -1.71 -3.69 -5.46
C TRP A 202 -2.48 -2.41 -5.77
N GLN A 203 -2.04 -1.61 -6.75
CA GLN A 203 -2.72 -0.37 -7.15
C GLN A 203 -4.11 -0.65 -7.74
N LEU A 204 -4.24 -1.67 -8.58
CA LEU A 204 -5.54 -2.10 -9.15
C LEU A 204 -6.49 -2.61 -8.06
N PHE A 205 -5.99 -3.45 -7.15
CA PHE A 205 -6.79 -3.98 -6.04
C PHE A 205 -7.23 -2.88 -5.08
N PHE A 206 -6.34 -1.93 -4.76
CA PHE A 206 -6.67 -0.77 -3.92
C PHE A 206 -7.77 0.11 -4.56
N ALA A 207 -7.67 0.35 -5.86
CA ALA A 207 -8.72 1.06 -6.61
C ALA A 207 -10.05 0.30 -6.59
N TYR A 208 -10.03 -1.05 -6.66
CA TYR A 208 -11.23 -1.90 -6.56
C TYR A 208 -11.89 -1.81 -5.17
N ILE A 209 -11.12 -1.90 -4.09
CA ILE A 209 -11.67 -1.75 -2.73
C ILE A 209 -12.45 -0.44 -2.60
N LEU A 210 -11.90 0.66 -3.08
CA LEU A 210 -12.56 1.98 -3.04
C LEU A 210 -13.84 2.06 -3.89
N LEU A 211 -14.05 1.13 -4.82
CA LEU A 211 -15.29 1.05 -5.59
C LEU A 211 -16.40 0.32 -4.84
N ILE A 212 -16.06 -0.72 -4.08
CA ILE A 212 -17.05 -1.55 -3.36
C ILE A 212 -17.47 -0.94 -2.01
N GLU A 213 -16.64 -0.06 -1.42
CA GLU A 213 -16.97 0.65 -0.18
C GLU A 213 -17.82 1.91 -0.38
N LYS A 214 -18.20 2.24 -1.63
CA LYS A 214 -19.08 3.36 -1.98
C LYS A 214 -20.49 2.87 -2.29
#